data_7a01d9fc1dbb8c52f5222481ec355ddc
#
_entry.id   7a01d9fc1dbb8c52f5222481ec355ddc
#
_cell.length_a   1.000
_cell.length_b   1.000
_cell.length_c   1.000
_cell.angle_alpha   90.00
_cell.angle_beta   90.00
_cell.angle_gamma   90.00
#
_symmetry.space_group_name_H-M   'P 1'
#
loop_
_entity.id
_entity.type
_entity.pdbx_description
1 polymer ?
#
loop_
_entity_poly.entity_id
_entity_poly.type
_entity_poly.pdbx_seq_one_letter_code
_entity_poly.pdbx_strand_id
1 'polypeptide(L)'
;MKATQMILVASLAAFAADANGKWTAVFDTQIGEQNYTYEFKSDGKKLTGTATSKGNPAVQIEEGKVDGDKISFVENFSYQGNPIRIEYTGKFDGADKIQFTRKVADYAVEEIVANRVK
;
A
#
# COMPACT_ATOMS: atom_id res chain seq x y z
N MET A 1 28.45 25.98 17.16
CA MET A 1 27.24 26.35 17.37
C MET A 1 26.36 26.14 16.24
N LYS A 2 26.66 26.13 15.13
CA LYS A 2 25.78 25.89 14.10
C LYS A 2 25.50 24.47 13.82
N ALA A 3 26.18 23.56 14.40
CA ALA A 3 26.04 22.15 14.13
C ALA A 3 24.68 21.58 14.44
N THR A 4 23.93 22.27 15.25
CA THR A 4 22.63 21.74 15.63
C THR A 4 21.71 21.53 14.46
N GLN A 5 21.87 22.30 13.44
CA GLN A 5 21.00 22.10 12.32
C GLN A 5 21.27 20.86 11.53
N MET A 6 22.49 20.43 11.54
CA MET A 6 22.81 19.21 10.84
C MET A 6 22.16 18.00 11.47
N ILE A 7 22.09 18.00 12.76
CA ILE A 7 21.47 16.88 13.46
C ILE A 7 20.01 16.78 13.10
N LEU A 8 19.35 17.89 12.94
CA LEU A 8 17.95 17.86 12.61
C LEU A 8 17.70 17.21 11.26
N VAL A 9 18.57 17.48 10.32
CA VAL A 9 18.42 16.87 9.01
C VAL A 9 18.56 15.34 9.09
N ALA A 10 19.48 14.88 9.88
CA ALA A 10 19.66 13.44 10.04
C ALA A 10 18.42 12.79 10.61
N SER A 11 17.71 13.46 11.47
CA SER A 11 16.50 12.91 12.03
C SER A 11 15.46 12.68 10.98
N LEU A 12 15.36 13.52 9.99
CA LEU A 12 14.39 13.32 8.93
C LEU A 12 14.67 12.07 8.12
N ALA A 13 15.92 11.76 7.93
CA ALA A 13 16.27 10.57 7.18
C ALA A 13 15.82 9.29 7.88
N ALA A 14 15.65 9.35 9.17
CA ALA A 14 15.23 8.18 9.92
C ALA A 14 13.77 7.83 9.70
N PHE A 15 13.00 8.69 9.05
CA PHE A 15 11.61 8.40 8.79
C PHE A 15 11.37 7.70 7.47
N ALA A 16 12.38 7.14 6.85
CA ALA A 16 12.16 6.34 5.66
C ALA A 16 11.21 5.20 6.01
N ALA A 17 10.14 5.09 5.30
CA ALA A 17 9.12 4.11 5.60
C ALA A 17 9.54 2.72 5.16
N ASP A 18 9.11 1.71 5.90
CA ASP A 18 9.39 0.31 5.62
C ASP A 18 8.07 -0.41 5.35
N ALA A 19 7.83 -0.78 4.11
CA ALA A 19 6.63 -1.49 3.73
C ALA A 19 6.72 -3.00 3.95
N ASN A 20 7.90 -3.53 4.22
CA ASN A 20 8.08 -4.98 4.33
C ASN A 20 7.15 -5.60 5.36
N GLY A 21 6.57 -6.72 5.00
CA GLY A 21 5.73 -7.48 5.91
C GLY A 21 4.31 -7.64 5.42
N LYS A 22 3.46 -8.00 6.36
CA LYS A 22 2.06 -8.30 6.07
C LYS A 22 1.16 -7.19 6.60
N TRP A 23 0.19 -6.82 5.80
CA TRP A 23 -0.77 -5.74 6.10
C TRP A 23 -2.18 -6.23 5.83
N THR A 24 -3.15 -5.73 6.58
CA THR A 24 -4.56 -6.07 6.34
C THR A 24 -5.40 -4.82 6.24
N ALA A 25 -6.48 -4.91 5.47
CA ALA A 25 -7.46 -3.84 5.34
C ALA A 25 -8.85 -4.44 5.19
N VAL A 26 -9.82 -3.84 5.86
CA VAL A 26 -11.22 -4.23 5.75
C VAL A 26 -12.01 -2.99 5.36
N PHE A 27 -12.75 -3.06 4.28
CA PHE A 27 -13.44 -1.89 3.77
C PHE A 27 -14.64 -2.29 2.92
N ASP A 28 -15.60 -1.38 2.80
CA ASP A 28 -16.80 -1.61 2.00
C ASP A 28 -16.58 -1.19 0.56
N THR A 29 -17.13 -1.93 -0.37
CA THR A 29 -17.10 -1.62 -1.79
C THR A 29 -18.48 -1.78 -2.40
N GLN A 30 -18.61 -1.46 -3.68
CA GLN A 30 -19.85 -1.63 -4.40
C GLN A 30 -20.30 -3.08 -4.48
N ILE A 31 -19.37 -4.02 -4.32
CA ILE A 31 -19.68 -5.45 -4.35
C ILE A 31 -19.61 -6.08 -2.95
N GLY A 32 -19.71 -5.26 -1.91
CA GLY A 32 -19.72 -5.73 -0.53
C GLY A 32 -18.41 -5.47 0.20
N GLU A 33 -18.34 -5.97 1.43
CA GLU A 33 -17.16 -5.82 2.27
C GLU A 33 -16.02 -6.66 1.74
N GLN A 34 -14.84 -6.05 1.70
CA GLN A 34 -13.61 -6.72 1.28
C GLN A 34 -12.67 -6.86 2.45
N ASN A 35 -12.06 -8.03 2.57
CA ASN A 35 -11.00 -8.28 3.54
C ASN A 35 -9.74 -8.59 2.75
N TYR A 36 -8.80 -7.67 2.77
CA TYR A 36 -7.56 -7.80 2.01
C TYR A 36 -6.37 -8.08 2.90
N THR A 37 -5.46 -8.88 2.41
CA THR A 37 -4.13 -9.04 2.97
C THR A 37 -3.12 -8.67 1.90
N TYR A 38 -2.19 -7.82 2.27
CA TYR A 38 -1.09 -7.43 1.39
C TYR A 38 0.20 -7.95 2.01
N GLU A 39 1.06 -8.55 1.19
CA GLU A 39 2.40 -8.92 1.62
C GLU A 39 3.36 -8.17 0.75
N PHE A 40 4.19 -7.33 1.34
CA PHE A 40 5.08 -6.44 0.62
C PHE A 40 6.53 -6.73 0.88
N LYS A 41 7.34 -6.53 -0.14
CA LYS A 41 8.78 -6.52 -0.04
C LYS A 41 9.31 -5.34 -0.82
N SER A 42 10.13 -4.52 -0.19
CA SER A 42 10.75 -3.39 -0.86
C SER A 42 12.23 -3.63 -1.04
N ASP A 43 12.75 -3.16 -2.18
CA ASP A 43 14.16 -3.21 -2.50
C ASP A 43 14.49 -1.85 -3.10
N GLY A 44 15.07 -0.97 -2.29
CA GLY A 44 15.24 0.42 -2.65
C GLY A 44 13.86 1.06 -2.81
N LYS A 45 13.60 1.60 -3.99
CA LYS A 45 12.30 2.21 -4.28
C LYS A 45 11.32 1.25 -4.95
N LYS A 46 11.75 0.03 -5.23
CA LYS A 46 10.89 -0.94 -5.89
C LYS A 46 10.08 -1.72 -4.86
N LEU A 47 8.81 -1.88 -5.11
CA LEU A 47 7.90 -2.64 -4.27
C LEU A 47 7.38 -3.85 -5.03
N THR A 48 7.47 -5.03 -4.40
CA THR A 48 6.87 -6.25 -4.93
C THR A 48 5.99 -6.87 -3.86
N GLY A 49 5.21 -7.86 -4.23
CA GLY A 49 4.38 -8.56 -3.27
C GLY A 49 3.07 -9.01 -3.87
N THR A 50 2.13 -9.28 -2.97
CA THR A 50 0.81 -9.81 -3.35
C THR A 50 -0.31 -9.06 -2.66
N ALA A 51 -1.46 -9.05 -3.31
CA ALA A 51 -2.72 -8.58 -2.74
C ALA A 51 -3.70 -9.74 -2.81
N THR A 52 -4.32 -10.06 -1.70
CA THR A 52 -5.24 -11.19 -1.60
C THR A 52 -6.55 -10.73 -0.98
N SER A 53 -7.61 -10.85 -1.73
CA SER A 53 -8.97 -10.65 -1.22
C SER A 53 -9.45 -11.98 -0.66
N LYS A 54 -10.05 -11.98 0.51
CA LYS A 54 -10.51 -13.20 1.18
C LYS A 54 -11.38 -14.02 0.24
N GLY A 55 -11.04 -15.29 0.10
CA GLY A 55 -11.76 -16.21 -0.77
C GLY A 55 -11.26 -16.24 -2.22
N ASN A 56 -10.27 -15.45 -2.54
CA ASN A 56 -9.72 -15.37 -3.90
C ASN A 56 -8.23 -15.71 -3.90
N PRO A 57 -7.68 -16.09 -5.06
CA PRO A 57 -6.25 -16.31 -5.15
C PRO A 57 -5.45 -15.04 -4.95
N ALA A 58 -4.23 -15.17 -4.49
CA ALA A 58 -3.31 -14.05 -4.36
C ALA A 58 -2.97 -13.50 -5.76
N VAL A 59 -2.92 -12.18 -5.86
CA VAL A 59 -2.56 -11.48 -7.09
C VAL A 59 -1.24 -10.77 -6.87
N GLN A 60 -0.29 -10.97 -7.78
CA GLN A 60 0.97 -10.23 -7.69
C GLN A 60 0.72 -8.78 -8.02
N ILE A 61 1.21 -7.87 -7.20
CA ILE A 61 1.10 -6.45 -7.49
C ILE A 61 2.08 -6.06 -8.60
N GLU A 62 1.76 -5.00 -9.30
CA GLU A 62 2.56 -4.49 -10.41
C GLU A 62 2.84 -3.02 -10.22
N GLU A 63 3.86 -2.52 -10.88
CA GLU A 63 4.22 -1.09 -10.85
C GLU A 63 4.43 -0.58 -9.43
N GLY A 64 4.97 -1.43 -8.57
CA GLY A 64 5.14 -1.09 -7.17
C GLY A 64 6.29 -0.14 -6.92
N LYS A 65 6.03 0.85 -6.06
CA LYS A 65 7.04 1.87 -5.74
C LYS A 65 6.86 2.36 -4.32
N VAL A 66 7.97 2.59 -3.65
CA VAL A 66 8.01 3.28 -2.36
C VAL A 66 9.01 4.42 -2.49
N ASP A 67 8.60 5.61 -2.14
CA ASP A 67 9.45 6.79 -2.21
C ASP A 67 9.18 7.68 -0.99
N GLY A 68 10.09 7.64 -0.02
CA GLY A 68 9.90 8.34 1.24
C GLY A 68 8.71 7.75 1.98
N ASP A 69 7.71 8.57 2.26
CA ASP A 69 6.48 8.13 2.93
C ASP A 69 5.37 7.74 1.96
N LYS A 70 5.67 7.71 0.66
CA LYS A 70 4.65 7.42 -0.36
C LYS A 70 4.82 6.00 -0.90
N ILE A 71 3.71 5.36 -1.20
CA ILE A 71 3.66 4.00 -1.72
C ILE A 71 2.60 3.93 -2.81
N SER A 72 2.89 3.20 -3.87
CA SER A 72 1.91 3.01 -4.94
C SER A 72 2.10 1.66 -5.59
N PHE A 73 1.03 1.10 -6.10
CA PHE A 73 1.08 -0.14 -6.87
C PHE A 73 -0.23 -0.35 -7.62
N VAL A 74 -0.26 -1.38 -8.45
CA VAL A 74 -1.43 -1.77 -9.22
C VAL A 74 -1.78 -3.21 -8.89
N GLU A 75 -3.06 -3.45 -8.72
CA GLU A 75 -3.62 -4.79 -8.59
C GLU A 75 -4.52 -5.03 -9.80
N ASN A 76 -4.25 -6.09 -10.55
CA ASN A 76 -5.14 -6.48 -11.64
C ASN A 76 -6.09 -7.55 -11.13
N PHE A 77 -7.27 -7.13 -10.79
CA PHE A 77 -8.30 -7.97 -10.18
C PHE A 77 -9.18 -8.59 -11.26
N SER A 78 -9.55 -9.84 -11.10
CA SER A 78 -10.49 -10.48 -12.02
C SER A 78 -11.86 -10.58 -11.36
N TYR A 79 -12.85 -9.96 -11.95
CA TYR A 79 -14.22 -10.00 -11.44
C TYR A 79 -15.13 -10.58 -12.51
N GLN A 80 -15.68 -11.75 -12.23
CA GLN A 80 -16.57 -12.47 -13.16
C GLN A 80 -15.90 -12.64 -14.54
N GLY A 81 -14.61 -12.96 -14.53
CA GLY A 81 -13.85 -13.17 -15.75
C GLY A 81 -13.35 -11.91 -16.43
N ASN A 82 -13.66 -10.73 -15.91
CA ASN A 82 -13.23 -9.47 -16.51
C ASN A 82 -12.08 -8.87 -15.72
N PRO A 83 -11.01 -8.43 -16.40
CA PRO A 83 -9.90 -7.79 -15.71
C PRO A 83 -10.27 -6.38 -15.29
N ILE A 84 -9.93 -6.01 -14.08
CA ILE A 84 -10.16 -4.69 -13.52
C ILE A 84 -8.85 -4.18 -12.98
N ARG A 85 -8.39 -3.06 -13.51
CA ARG A 85 -7.16 -2.43 -13.02
C ARG A 85 -7.49 -1.58 -11.80
N ILE A 86 -6.81 -1.87 -10.70
CA ILE A 86 -6.98 -1.13 -9.46
C ILE A 86 -5.67 -0.45 -9.13
N GLU A 87 -5.71 0.88 -9.03
CA GLU A 87 -4.52 1.68 -8.73
C GLU A 87 -4.55 2.11 -7.27
N TYR A 88 -3.47 1.84 -6.57
CA TYR A 88 -3.32 2.25 -5.17
C TYR A 88 -2.27 3.35 -5.09
N THR A 89 -2.61 4.43 -4.40
CA THR A 89 -1.64 5.43 -4.00
C THR A 89 -1.82 5.65 -2.51
N GLY A 90 -0.74 5.70 -1.79
CA GLY A 90 -0.84 5.77 -0.34
C GLY A 90 0.26 6.56 0.30
N LYS A 91 0.06 6.77 1.59
CA LYS A 91 1.01 7.47 2.44
C LYS A 91 1.08 6.75 3.77
N PHE A 92 2.30 6.52 4.24
CA PHE A 92 2.50 5.93 5.56
C PHE A 92 2.05 6.91 6.64
N ASP A 93 1.34 6.38 7.61
CA ASP A 93 0.90 7.11 8.79
C ASP A 93 1.57 6.42 9.99
N GLY A 94 2.80 6.78 10.25
CA GLY A 94 3.62 6.06 11.22
C GLY A 94 4.13 4.76 10.64
N ALA A 95 4.56 3.86 11.50
CA ALA A 95 5.20 2.60 11.09
C ALA A 95 4.19 1.51 10.75
N ASP A 96 2.97 1.62 11.24
CA ASP A 96 2.04 0.49 11.24
C ASP A 96 0.75 0.73 10.46
N LYS A 97 0.63 1.88 9.83
CA LYS A 97 -0.57 2.22 9.04
C LYS A 97 -0.19 2.82 7.70
N ILE A 98 -0.97 2.50 6.68
CA ILE A 98 -0.88 3.16 5.38
C ILE A 98 -2.29 3.62 5.01
N GLN A 99 -2.42 4.87 4.65
CA GLN A 99 -3.67 5.39 4.13
C GLN A 99 -3.61 5.35 2.61
N PHE A 100 -4.48 4.56 2.00
CA PHE A 100 -4.51 4.39 0.55
C PHE A 100 -5.73 5.03 -0.05
N THR A 101 -5.54 5.60 -1.25
CA THR A 101 -6.63 5.85 -2.18
C THR A 101 -6.60 4.70 -3.19
N ARG A 102 -7.70 4.01 -3.33
CA ARG A 102 -7.84 2.82 -4.17
C ARG A 102 -8.79 3.15 -5.31
N LYS A 103 -8.26 3.28 -6.50
CA LYS A 103 -9.05 3.64 -7.68
C LYS A 103 -9.36 2.37 -8.47
N VAL A 104 -10.61 1.98 -8.49
CA VAL A 104 -11.06 0.75 -9.14
C VAL A 104 -11.51 1.10 -10.56
N ALA A 105 -10.61 1.02 -11.51
CA ALA A 105 -10.83 1.41 -12.90
C ALA A 105 -11.56 2.77 -12.95
N ASP A 106 -12.68 2.85 -13.66
CA ASP A 106 -13.51 4.05 -13.70
C ASP A 106 -14.77 3.92 -12.83
N TYR A 107 -14.83 2.88 -12.01
CA TYR A 107 -16.04 2.55 -11.26
C TYR A 107 -16.12 3.22 -9.89
N ALA A 108 -15.01 3.30 -9.20
CA ALA A 108 -15.03 3.79 -7.82
C ALA A 108 -13.67 4.30 -7.39
N VAL A 109 -13.70 5.21 -6.40
CA VAL A 109 -12.51 5.65 -5.67
C VAL A 109 -12.80 5.42 -4.20
N GLU A 110 -11.95 4.69 -3.52
CA GLU A 110 -12.14 4.30 -2.12
C GLU A 110 -10.96 4.76 -1.29
N GLU A 111 -11.24 5.21 -0.07
CA GLU A 111 -10.20 5.54 0.89
C GLU A 111 -10.15 4.40 1.89
N ILE A 112 -9.00 3.77 2.01
CA ILE A 112 -8.85 2.63 2.90
C ILE A 112 -7.62 2.77 3.77
N VAL A 113 -7.61 2.04 4.88
CA VAL A 113 -6.47 2.02 5.79
C VAL A 113 -5.96 0.59 5.88
N ALA A 114 -4.68 0.40 5.61
CA ALA A 114 -4.03 -0.87 5.84
C ALA A 114 -3.26 -0.82 7.14
N ASN A 115 -3.37 -1.87 7.93
CA ASN A 115 -2.70 -1.98 9.22
C ASN A 115 -1.69 -3.10 9.18
N ARG A 116 -0.51 -2.86 9.74
CA ARG A 116 0.54 -3.88 9.80
C ARG A 116 0.12 -5.01 10.73
N VAL A 117 0.31 -6.23 10.29
CA VAL A 117 0.11 -7.41 11.13
C VAL A 117 1.36 -7.61 11.96
N LYS A 118 1.18 -7.75 13.26
CA LYS A 118 2.30 -7.91 14.19
C LYS A 118 2.41 -9.33 14.70
#